data_3876f0f631568bf9f2dbaadda6cc7b0a
#
_entry.id   3876f0f631568bf9f2dbaadda6cc7b0a
#
_cell.length_a   1.000
_cell.length_b   1.000
_cell.length_c   1.000
_cell.angle_alpha   90.00
_cell.angle_beta   90.00
_cell.angle_gamma   90.00
#
_symmetry.space_group_name_H-M   'P 1'
#
loop_
_entity.id
_entity.type
_entity.pdbx_description
1 polymer ?
#
loop_
_entity_poly.entity_id
_entity_poly.type
_entity_poly.pdbx_seq_one_letter_code
_entity_poly.pdbx_strand_id
1 'polypeptide(L)'
;MFAEQPGWIRKLNEYHLLTALRVVIVVLVAVVVTLVVRVAIRRVLRRTLGFPGADRGRAEARQRALASALRGAIVGVVWATTAIVVLSEVHINIGAFVATATVVGGAVAFGAQTLIRDVIAGFFVLAEDQYGVGDEIDVGHAGGTVERITLRSVRLRDGTGGVWHVPHGTVLRVANMSKSSVALLDLEVARDSVLLALDEAASALCADLQHHPEVAGKLSGEPTAFGIIDVRDDRLVYRLSVPTNPGCHDLVQRRWRLLALQAFERGALAAPAAPLTMVKLEHTPGPTAEE
;
A
#
# COMPACT_ATOMS: atom_id res chain seq x y z
N MET A 1 54.18 -14.23 -58.91
CA MET A 1 54.34 -12.74 -58.74
C MET A 1 53.08 -12.20 -58.12
N PHE A 2 52.97 -12.28 -56.78
CA PHE A 2 51.82 -11.76 -56.02
C PHE A 2 52.13 -10.32 -55.79
N ALA A 3 51.38 -9.41 -56.42
CA ALA A 3 51.49 -7.99 -56.18
C ALA A 3 51.12 -7.67 -54.70
N GLU A 4 52.08 -7.13 -53.94
CA GLU A 4 51.82 -6.60 -52.60
C GLU A 4 50.73 -5.52 -52.69
N GLN A 5 49.60 -5.77 -52.04
CA GLN A 5 48.55 -4.79 -52.00
C GLN A 5 49.07 -3.52 -51.24
N PRO A 6 48.82 -2.32 -51.72
CA PRO A 6 49.25 -1.08 -51.08
C PRO A 6 48.76 -1.02 -49.65
N GLY A 7 49.57 -0.57 -48.70
CA GLY A 7 49.29 -0.55 -47.25
C GLY A 7 48.01 0.17 -46.82
N TRP A 8 47.48 1.08 -47.66
CA TRP A 8 46.19 1.75 -47.43
C TRP A 8 44.99 0.81 -47.70
N ILE A 9 45.07 -0.10 -48.67
CA ILE A 9 44.05 -1.09 -48.94
C ILE A 9 43.96 -2.09 -47.78
N ARG A 10 45.09 -2.45 -47.17
CA ARG A 10 45.13 -3.36 -46.02
C ARG A 10 44.49 -2.72 -44.80
N LYS A 11 44.74 -1.43 -44.53
CA LYS A 11 44.11 -0.66 -43.46
C LYS A 11 42.57 -0.50 -43.66
N LEU A 12 42.15 -0.21 -44.86
CA LEU A 12 40.73 -0.13 -45.22
C LEU A 12 40.00 -1.47 -44.96
N ASN A 13 40.65 -2.58 -45.33
CA ASN A 13 40.07 -3.93 -45.14
C ASN A 13 40.01 -4.30 -43.64
N GLU A 14 41.02 -3.90 -42.83
CA GLU A 14 41.01 -4.09 -41.38
C GLU A 14 39.90 -3.27 -40.70
N TYR A 15 39.66 -2.02 -41.11
CA TYR A 15 38.57 -1.19 -40.59
C TYR A 15 37.20 -1.79 -40.91
N HIS A 16 36.96 -2.25 -42.14
CA HIS A 16 35.69 -2.87 -42.51
C HIS A 16 35.44 -4.21 -41.79
N LEU A 17 36.50 -5.02 -41.58
CA LEU A 17 36.42 -6.25 -40.82
C LEU A 17 36.08 -6.01 -39.34
N LEU A 18 36.68 -5.01 -38.70
CA LEU A 18 36.40 -4.65 -37.30
C LEU A 18 34.98 -4.13 -37.15
N THR A 19 34.50 -3.25 -38.05
CA THR A 19 33.13 -2.75 -38.05
C THR A 19 32.12 -3.89 -38.24
N ALA A 20 32.37 -4.78 -39.24
CA ALA A 20 31.51 -5.95 -39.44
C ALA A 20 31.45 -6.86 -38.21
N LEU A 21 32.60 -7.09 -37.56
CA LEU A 21 32.67 -7.90 -36.34
C LEU A 21 31.84 -7.24 -35.19
N ARG A 22 31.94 -5.94 -35.01
CA ARG A 22 31.16 -5.21 -34.01
C ARG A 22 29.67 -5.32 -34.28
N VAL A 23 29.23 -5.11 -35.51
CA VAL A 23 27.81 -5.25 -35.89
C VAL A 23 27.32 -6.67 -35.60
N VAL A 24 28.09 -7.69 -35.93
CA VAL A 24 27.74 -9.09 -35.64
C VAL A 24 27.62 -9.32 -34.14
N ILE A 25 28.54 -8.79 -33.33
CA ILE A 25 28.49 -8.90 -31.86
C ILE A 25 27.24 -8.22 -31.31
N VAL A 26 26.94 -7.01 -31.76
CA VAL A 26 25.74 -6.22 -31.29
C VAL A 26 24.44 -6.98 -31.63
N VAL A 27 24.33 -7.51 -32.84
CA VAL A 27 23.16 -8.30 -33.25
C VAL A 27 23.06 -9.58 -32.44
N LEU A 28 24.20 -10.29 -32.22
CA LEU A 28 24.22 -11.51 -31.42
C LEU A 28 23.80 -11.25 -29.99
N VAL A 29 24.24 -10.14 -29.34
CA VAL A 29 23.81 -9.73 -28.03
C VAL A 29 22.30 -9.45 -28.02
N ALA A 30 21.77 -8.75 -29.02
CA ALA A 30 20.33 -8.48 -29.13
C ALA A 30 19.49 -9.77 -29.24
N VAL A 31 19.98 -10.74 -30.01
CA VAL A 31 19.34 -12.06 -30.10
C VAL A 31 19.38 -12.79 -28.78
N VAL A 32 20.52 -12.82 -28.07
CA VAL A 32 20.63 -13.44 -26.75
C VAL A 32 19.70 -12.79 -25.75
N VAL A 33 19.68 -11.45 -25.69
CA VAL A 33 18.76 -10.70 -24.82
C VAL A 33 17.30 -11.05 -25.16
N THR A 34 16.94 -11.08 -26.44
CA THR A 34 15.59 -11.45 -26.88
C THR A 34 15.21 -12.88 -26.44
N LEU A 35 16.14 -13.83 -26.53
CA LEU A 35 15.93 -15.21 -26.07
C LEU A 35 15.75 -15.28 -24.55
N VAL A 36 16.61 -14.58 -23.80
CA VAL A 36 16.52 -14.50 -22.34
C VAL A 36 15.18 -13.91 -21.91
N VAL A 37 14.76 -12.80 -22.51
CA VAL A 37 13.45 -12.18 -22.24
C VAL A 37 12.30 -13.16 -22.53
N ARG A 38 12.34 -13.87 -23.66
CA ARG A 38 11.33 -14.87 -24.01
C ARG A 38 11.26 -16.01 -22.97
N VAL A 39 12.41 -16.51 -22.53
CA VAL A 39 12.49 -17.59 -21.53
C VAL A 39 12.02 -17.08 -20.16
N ALA A 40 12.46 -15.89 -19.73
CA ALA A 40 12.09 -15.30 -18.46
C ALA A 40 10.57 -15.11 -18.36
N ILE A 41 9.95 -14.48 -19.37
CA ILE A 41 8.49 -14.26 -19.40
C ILE A 41 7.74 -15.60 -19.36
N ARG A 42 8.18 -16.59 -20.16
CA ARG A 42 7.56 -17.93 -20.13
C ARG A 42 7.68 -18.61 -18.75
N ARG A 43 8.82 -18.44 -18.08
CA ARG A 43 9.08 -19.03 -16.76
C ARG A 43 8.23 -18.39 -15.68
N VAL A 44 8.08 -17.06 -15.70
CA VAL A 44 7.21 -16.32 -14.80
C VAL A 44 5.75 -16.74 -15.00
N LEU A 45 5.26 -16.77 -16.25
CA LEU A 45 3.89 -17.20 -16.53
C LEU A 45 3.60 -18.61 -16.00
N ARG A 46 4.50 -19.55 -16.21
CA ARG A 46 4.31 -20.93 -15.73
C ARG A 46 4.21 -21.03 -14.22
N ARG A 47 4.90 -20.16 -13.47
CA ARG A 47 4.85 -20.13 -12.00
C ARG A 47 3.56 -19.50 -11.47
N THR A 48 2.97 -18.56 -12.19
CA THR A 48 1.74 -17.85 -11.78
C THR A 48 0.45 -18.60 -12.15
N LEU A 49 0.50 -19.59 -13.04
CA LEU A 49 -0.65 -20.40 -13.47
C LEU A 49 -1.10 -21.48 -12.45
N GLY A 50 -0.49 -21.55 -11.26
CA GLY A 50 -0.75 -22.56 -10.23
C GLY A 50 -1.97 -22.31 -9.32
N PHE A 51 -2.80 -21.28 -9.55
CA PHE A 51 -3.94 -20.99 -8.67
C PHE A 51 -5.17 -21.82 -9.02
N PRO A 52 -5.76 -22.58 -8.05
CA PRO A 52 -7.01 -23.30 -8.25
C PRO A 52 -8.20 -22.34 -8.18
N GLY A 53 -8.98 -22.21 -9.22
CA GLY A 53 -10.21 -21.40 -9.26
C GLY A 53 -11.05 -21.66 -10.51
N ALA A 54 -12.37 -21.49 -10.39
CA ALA A 54 -13.37 -21.78 -11.41
C ALA A 54 -13.28 -20.93 -12.70
N ASP A 55 -12.57 -19.77 -12.67
CA ASP A 55 -12.44 -18.84 -13.80
C ASP A 55 -11.11 -18.96 -14.57
N ARG A 56 -10.51 -20.16 -14.60
CA ARG A 56 -9.18 -20.41 -15.20
C ARG A 56 -9.05 -19.89 -16.63
N GLY A 57 -10.05 -20.08 -17.48
CA GLY A 57 -9.99 -19.70 -18.88
C GLY A 57 -9.82 -18.20 -19.14
N ARG A 58 -10.57 -17.36 -18.41
CA ARG A 58 -10.51 -15.90 -18.54
C ARG A 58 -9.21 -15.33 -17.95
N ALA A 59 -8.78 -15.85 -16.79
CA ALA A 59 -7.53 -15.44 -16.16
C ALA A 59 -6.30 -15.78 -17.02
N GLU A 60 -6.26 -16.98 -17.60
CA GLU A 60 -5.20 -17.42 -18.52
C GLU A 60 -5.16 -16.58 -19.80
N ALA A 61 -6.32 -16.29 -20.42
CA ALA A 61 -6.37 -15.46 -21.62
C ALA A 61 -5.84 -14.05 -21.36
N ARG A 62 -6.24 -13.42 -20.24
CA ARG A 62 -5.75 -12.10 -19.82
C ARG A 62 -4.23 -12.10 -19.56
N GLN A 63 -3.72 -13.12 -18.86
CA GLN A 63 -2.29 -13.24 -18.57
C GLN A 63 -1.48 -13.45 -19.85
N ARG A 64 -1.95 -14.28 -20.79
CA ARG A 64 -1.29 -14.48 -22.08
C ARG A 64 -1.25 -13.19 -22.91
N ALA A 65 -2.37 -12.44 -22.93
CA ALA A 65 -2.43 -11.15 -23.63
C ALA A 65 -1.44 -10.13 -23.03
N LEU A 66 -1.42 -9.97 -21.71
CA LEU A 66 -0.50 -9.07 -21.01
C LEU A 66 0.97 -9.46 -21.26
N ALA A 67 1.29 -10.77 -21.16
CA ALA A 67 2.64 -11.24 -21.41
C ALA A 67 3.07 -11.08 -22.87
N SER A 68 2.17 -11.24 -23.83
CA SER A 68 2.47 -11.00 -25.25
C SER A 68 2.72 -9.53 -25.53
N ALA A 69 1.92 -8.62 -24.94
CA ALA A 69 2.10 -7.18 -25.08
C ALA A 69 3.42 -6.72 -24.45
N LEU A 70 3.72 -7.16 -23.20
CA LEU A 70 4.96 -6.82 -22.52
C LEU A 70 6.20 -7.36 -23.29
N ARG A 71 6.12 -8.59 -23.77
CA ARG A 71 7.17 -9.17 -24.60
C ARG A 71 7.37 -8.35 -25.88
N GLY A 72 6.28 -7.99 -26.55
CA GLY A 72 6.34 -7.18 -27.79
C GLY A 72 7.01 -5.83 -27.53
N ALA A 73 6.63 -5.14 -26.46
CA ALA A 73 7.22 -3.86 -26.08
C ALA A 73 8.74 -3.97 -25.79
N ILE A 74 9.15 -4.94 -24.93
CA ILE A 74 10.57 -5.12 -24.58
C ILE A 74 11.38 -5.51 -25.81
N VAL A 75 10.92 -6.46 -26.63
CA VAL A 75 11.63 -6.89 -27.84
C VAL A 75 11.70 -5.74 -28.84
N GLY A 76 10.63 -4.92 -28.97
CA GLY A 76 10.63 -3.74 -29.82
C GLY A 76 11.69 -2.72 -29.41
N VAL A 77 11.83 -2.43 -28.11
CA VAL A 77 12.87 -1.53 -27.57
C VAL A 77 14.27 -2.11 -27.85
N VAL A 78 14.49 -3.39 -27.58
CA VAL A 78 15.79 -4.04 -27.83
C VAL A 78 16.20 -3.90 -29.30
N TRP A 79 15.29 -4.19 -30.26
CA TRP A 79 15.62 -4.11 -31.67
C TRP A 79 15.73 -2.68 -32.18
N ALA A 80 14.93 -1.73 -31.66
CA ALA A 80 15.07 -0.32 -31.98
C ALA A 80 16.44 0.24 -31.54
N THR A 81 16.84 -0.09 -30.31
CA THR A 81 18.18 0.30 -29.78
C THR A 81 19.30 -0.38 -30.61
N THR A 82 19.15 -1.65 -30.93
CA THR A 82 20.12 -2.38 -31.78
C THR A 82 20.25 -1.73 -33.15
N ALA A 83 19.14 -1.34 -33.78
CA ALA A 83 19.15 -0.66 -35.08
C ALA A 83 19.93 0.66 -35.01
N ILE A 84 19.68 1.48 -33.97
CA ILE A 84 20.39 2.76 -33.78
C ILE A 84 21.89 2.51 -33.62
N VAL A 85 22.30 1.53 -32.82
CA VAL A 85 23.70 1.19 -32.61
C VAL A 85 24.36 0.71 -33.91
N VAL A 86 23.68 -0.15 -34.67
CA VAL A 86 24.20 -0.62 -35.97
C VAL A 86 24.35 0.54 -36.97
N LEU A 87 23.36 1.46 -37.05
CA LEU A 87 23.46 2.65 -37.88
C LEU A 87 24.67 3.52 -37.50
N SER A 88 24.94 3.66 -36.21
CA SER A 88 26.09 4.39 -35.69
C SER A 88 27.43 3.77 -36.13
N GLU A 89 27.52 2.45 -36.09
CA GLU A 89 28.77 1.73 -36.54
C GLU A 89 29.03 1.89 -38.06
N VAL A 90 27.98 2.09 -38.85
CA VAL A 90 28.09 2.36 -40.30
C VAL A 90 28.27 3.86 -40.59
N HIS A 91 28.54 4.68 -39.58
CA HIS A 91 28.78 6.13 -39.69
C HIS A 91 27.57 6.94 -40.22
N ILE A 92 26.35 6.42 -40.11
CA ILE A 92 25.12 7.17 -40.42
C ILE A 92 24.87 8.16 -39.28
N ASN A 93 24.49 9.38 -39.63
CA ASN A 93 24.14 10.38 -38.61
C ASN A 93 22.87 9.97 -37.84
N ILE A 94 23.06 9.53 -36.59
CA ILE A 94 21.97 9.06 -35.72
C ILE A 94 21.35 10.20 -34.87
N GLY A 95 21.79 11.44 -34.99
CA GLY A 95 21.38 12.53 -34.13
C GLY A 95 19.86 12.73 -34.06
N ALA A 96 19.19 12.70 -35.21
CA ALA A 96 17.73 12.82 -35.29
C ALA A 96 17.01 11.61 -34.65
N PHE A 97 17.54 10.41 -34.78
CA PHE A 97 16.96 9.19 -34.16
C PHE A 97 17.11 9.24 -32.64
N VAL A 98 18.26 9.66 -32.12
CA VAL A 98 18.51 9.80 -30.69
C VAL A 98 17.60 10.89 -30.11
N ALA A 99 17.49 12.06 -30.77
CA ALA A 99 16.59 13.14 -30.33
C ALA A 99 15.13 12.64 -30.24
N THR A 100 14.65 11.97 -31.27
CA THR A 100 13.29 11.39 -31.28
C THR A 100 13.11 10.33 -30.19
N ALA A 101 14.07 9.42 -30.03
CA ALA A 101 14.02 8.40 -29.00
C ALA A 101 14.02 9.00 -27.58
N THR A 102 14.72 10.12 -27.37
CA THR A 102 14.73 10.84 -26.08
C THR A 102 13.35 11.42 -25.77
N VAL A 103 12.69 12.04 -26.73
CA VAL A 103 11.32 12.58 -26.55
C VAL A 103 10.32 11.46 -26.25
N VAL A 104 10.35 10.37 -27.04
CA VAL A 104 9.48 9.21 -26.82
C VAL A 104 9.76 8.56 -25.46
N GLY A 105 11.04 8.38 -25.11
CA GLY A 105 11.46 7.84 -23.81
C GLY A 105 10.98 8.70 -22.64
N GLY A 106 11.10 10.01 -22.76
CA GLY A 106 10.57 10.98 -21.80
C GLY A 106 9.05 10.83 -21.61
N ALA A 107 8.31 10.78 -22.71
CA ALA A 107 6.84 10.60 -22.66
C ALA A 107 6.43 9.28 -21.97
N VAL A 108 7.13 8.19 -22.26
CA VAL A 108 6.91 6.89 -21.60
C VAL A 108 7.28 6.95 -20.12
N ALA A 109 8.38 7.63 -19.76
CA ALA A 109 8.81 7.76 -18.36
C ALA A 109 7.79 8.56 -17.54
N PHE A 110 7.29 9.69 -18.06
CA PHE A 110 6.20 10.44 -17.41
C PHE A 110 4.91 9.63 -17.31
N GLY A 111 4.54 8.89 -18.36
CA GLY A 111 3.38 8.00 -18.33
C GLY A 111 3.48 6.85 -17.33
N ALA A 112 4.69 6.37 -17.03
CA ALA A 112 4.95 5.29 -16.08
C ALA A 112 5.26 5.78 -14.65
N GLN A 113 5.32 7.07 -14.39
CA GLN A 113 5.76 7.66 -13.11
C GLN A 113 4.95 7.13 -11.91
N THR A 114 3.64 7.05 -12.03
CA THR A 114 2.76 6.54 -10.96
C THR A 114 3.03 5.08 -10.67
N LEU A 115 3.24 4.26 -11.70
CA LEU A 115 3.55 2.84 -11.54
C LEU A 115 4.88 2.64 -10.82
N ILE A 116 5.89 3.43 -11.15
CA ILE A 116 7.21 3.38 -10.49
C ILE A 116 7.07 3.80 -9.02
N ARG A 117 6.31 4.86 -8.74
CA ARG A 117 6.02 5.29 -7.37
C ARG A 117 5.33 4.21 -6.57
N ASP A 118 4.32 3.54 -7.13
CA ASP A 118 3.58 2.46 -6.47
C ASP A 118 4.52 1.30 -6.07
N VAL A 119 5.42 0.91 -6.98
CA VAL A 119 6.34 -0.22 -6.78
C VAL A 119 7.39 0.12 -5.72
N ILE A 120 7.96 1.33 -5.77
CA ILE A 120 8.95 1.78 -4.78
C ILE A 120 8.31 1.88 -3.40
N ALA A 121 7.12 2.48 -3.28
CA ALA A 121 6.40 2.57 -2.03
C ALA A 121 6.06 1.17 -1.47
N GLY A 122 5.56 0.26 -2.31
CA GLY A 122 5.28 -1.11 -1.90
C GLY A 122 6.50 -1.90 -1.46
N PHE A 123 7.66 -1.64 -2.05
CA PHE A 123 8.92 -2.22 -1.58
C PHE A 123 9.24 -1.77 -0.15
N PHE A 124 9.14 -0.47 0.16
CA PHE A 124 9.39 0.04 1.50
C PHE A 124 8.36 -0.46 2.53
N VAL A 125 7.09 -0.53 2.18
CA VAL A 125 6.05 -1.14 3.04
C VAL A 125 6.45 -2.55 3.49
N LEU A 126 6.94 -3.37 2.56
CA LEU A 126 7.37 -4.74 2.85
C LEU A 126 8.73 -4.80 3.57
N ALA A 127 9.68 -3.92 3.21
CA ALA A 127 11.01 -3.90 3.80
C ALA A 127 11.01 -3.41 5.26
N GLU A 128 10.13 -2.46 5.58
CA GLU A 128 9.98 -1.87 6.91
C GLU A 128 8.92 -2.58 7.78
N ASP A 129 8.24 -3.59 7.23
CA ASP A 129 7.15 -4.30 7.91
C ASP A 129 6.10 -3.33 8.49
N GLN A 130 5.68 -2.33 7.68
CA GLN A 130 4.73 -1.33 8.16
C GLN A 130 3.39 -1.97 8.52
N TYR A 131 2.92 -2.93 7.71
CA TYR A 131 1.73 -3.75 7.96
C TYR A 131 1.78 -5.07 7.20
N GLY A 132 1.06 -6.08 7.69
CA GLY A 132 0.97 -7.42 7.16
C GLY A 132 -0.44 -7.83 6.76
N VAL A 133 -0.58 -9.03 6.16
CA VAL A 133 -1.90 -9.63 5.89
C VAL A 133 -2.55 -10.00 7.22
N GLY A 134 -3.80 -9.56 7.41
CA GLY A 134 -4.57 -9.72 8.64
C GLY A 134 -4.55 -8.47 9.53
N ASP A 135 -3.65 -7.51 9.30
CA ASP A 135 -3.65 -6.26 10.04
C ASP A 135 -4.85 -5.39 9.65
N GLU A 136 -5.35 -4.67 10.63
CA GLU A 136 -6.31 -3.59 10.41
C GLU A 136 -5.55 -2.27 10.26
N ILE A 137 -5.74 -1.61 9.12
CA ILE A 137 -5.02 -0.36 8.79
C ILE A 137 -5.97 0.73 8.29
N ASP A 138 -5.55 1.98 8.52
CA ASP A 138 -6.14 3.16 7.91
C ASP A 138 -5.08 3.86 7.05
N VAL A 139 -5.40 4.05 5.78
CA VAL A 139 -4.56 4.75 4.80
C VAL A 139 -5.09 6.15 4.46
N GLY A 140 -6.01 6.67 5.26
CA GLY A 140 -6.62 7.99 5.17
C GLY A 140 -7.93 8.02 4.39
N HIS A 141 -7.95 7.52 3.17
CA HIS A 141 -9.16 7.47 2.31
C HIS A 141 -9.81 6.08 2.25
N ALA A 142 -9.19 5.09 2.86
CA ALA A 142 -9.72 3.75 3.02
C ALA A 142 -9.15 3.12 4.30
N GLY A 143 -9.97 2.32 4.99
CA GLY A 143 -9.56 1.58 6.17
C GLY A 143 -10.16 0.18 6.16
N GLY A 144 -9.53 -0.74 6.88
CA GLY A 144 -10.01 -2.10 7.04
C GLY A 144 -8.90 -3.13 7.17
N THR A 145 -9.31 -4.40 7.15
CA THR A 145 -8.38 -5.54 7.28
C THR A 145 -7.65 -5.81 5.98
N VAL A 146 -6.35 -5.99 6.04
CA VAL A 146 -5.49 -6.33 4.92
C VAL A 146 -5.75 -7.77 4.49
N GLU A 147 -6.33 -7.98 3.31
CA GLU A 147 -6.52 -9.32 2.74
C GLU A 147 -5.32 -9.79 1.93
N ARG A 148 -4.68 -8.86 1.23
CA ARG A 148 -3.56 -9.18 0.34
C ARG A 148 -2.68 -7.97 0.13
N ILE A 149 -1.36 -8.21 0.14
CA ILE A 149 -0.35 -7.23 -0.26
C ILE A 149 0.32 -7.71 -1.54
N THR A 150 0.47 -6.80 -2.49
CA THR A 150 1.29 -6.99 -3.69
C THR A 150 2.35 -5.90 -3.72
N LEU A 151 3.34 -5.99 -4.59
CA LEU A 151 4.38 -4.97 -4.71
C LEU A 151 3.83 -3.59 -5.10
N ARG A 152 2.67 -3.51 -5.79
CA ARG A 152 2.08 -2.25 -6.28
C ARG A 152 0.90 -1.76 -5.46
N SER A 153 0.15 -2.65 -4.82
CA SER A 153 -1.11 -2.29 -4.15
C SER A 153 -1.40 -3.20 -2.96
N VAL A 154 -2.15 -2.68 -2.01
CA VAL A 154 -2.78 -3.42 -0.93
C VAL A 154 -4.27 -3.58 -1.22
N ARG A 155 -4.83 -4.72 -0.82
CA ARG A 155 -6.26 -5.00 -0.86
C ARG A 155 -6.77 -5.04 0.57
N LEU A 156 -7.74 -4.17 0.87
CA LEU A 156 -8.37 -4.02 2.18
C LEU A 156 -9.83 -4.46 2.10
N ARG A 157 -10.35 -5.01 3.18
CA ARG A 157 -11.77 -5.24 3.38
C ARG A 157 -12.25 -4.38 4.53
N ASP A 158 -13.21 -3.52 4.28
CA ASP A 158 -13.81 -2.69 5.32
C ASP A 158 -14.85 -3.46 6.16
N GLY A 159 -15.31 -2.84 7.25
CA GLY A 159 -16.29 -3.42 8.16
C GLY A 159 -17.68 -3.66 7.54
N THR A 160 -17.98 -3.08 6.37
CA THR A 160 -19.22 -3.29 5.61
C THR A 160 -19.10 -4.41 4.59
N GLY A 161 -17.89 -4.99 4.43
CA GLY A 161 -17.57 -6.03 3.45
C GLY A 161 -17.09 -5.47 2.11
N GLY A 162 -16.98 -4.15 1.96
CA GLY A 162 -16.42 -3.49 0.79
C GLY A 162 -14.93 -3.86 0.59
N VAL A 163 -14.51 -3.99 -0.66
CA VAL A 163 -13.14 -4.34 -1.01
C VAL A 163 -12.46 -3.17 -1.71
N TRP A 164 -11.40 -2.65 -1.08
CA TRP A 164 -10.60 -1.55 -1.57
C TRP A 164 -9.30 -2.05 -2.17
N HIS A 165 -8.96 -1.55 -3.36
CA HIS A 165 -7.67 -1.76 -4.02
C HIS A 165 -6.90 -0.46 -4.00
N VAL A 166 -5.97 -0.30 -3.06
CA VAL A 166 -5.23 0.94 -2.84
C VAL A 166 -3.81 0.80 -3.38
N PRO A 167 -3.42 1.61 -4.40
CA PRO A 167 -2.03 1.66 -4.86
C PRO A 167 -1.12 2.24 -3.77
N HIS A 168 0.05 1.63 -3.52
CA HIS A 168 0.96 2.09 -2.46
C HIS A 168 1.44 3.53 -2.67
N GLY A 169 1.62 3.96 -3.92
CA GLY A 169 2.07 5.32 -4.24
C GLY A 169 1.06 6.43 -3.93
N THR A 170 -0.20 6.07 -3.63
CA THR A 170 -1.24 7.02 -3.20
C THR A 170 -1.36 7.14 -1.70
N VAL A 171 -0.71 6.24 -0.94
CA VAL A 171 -0.72 6.22 0.52
C VAL A 171 0.33 7.19 1.04
N LEU A 172 -0.10 8.31 1.62
CA LEU A 172 0.78 9.31 2.22
C LEU A 172 1.11 9.00 3.68
N ARG A 173 0.20 8.32 4.36
CA ARG A 173 0.33 7.87 5.74
C ARG A 173 -0.41 6.57 5.93
N VAL A 174 0.05 5.75 6.87
CA VAL A 174 -0.65 4.55 7.30
C VAL A 174 -0.69 4.52 8.83
N ALA A 175 -1.87 4.22 9.39
CA ALA A 175 -2.01 3.86 10.79
C ALA A 175 -2.29 2.36 10.85
N ASN A 176 -1.45 1.61 11.57
CA ASN A 176 -1.65 0.19 11.82
C ASN A 176 -2.31 0.01 13.19
N MET A 177 -3.62 -0.33 13.17
CA MET A 177 -4.43 -0.51 14.37
C MET A 177 -4.17 -1.87 15.05
N SER A 178 -3.47 -2.79 14.37
CA SER A 178 -3.17 -4.13 14.89
C SER A 178 -1.87 -4.20 15.67
N LYS A 179 -0.91 -3.28 15.43
CA LYS A 179 0.39 -3.30 16.16
C LYS A 179 0.27 -2.74 17.58
N SER A 180 -0.61 -1.77 17.81
CA SER A 180 -0.99 -1.31 19.16
C SER A 180 -2.42 -0.81 19.11
N SER A 181 -3.24 -1.27 20.03
CA SER A 181 -4.64 -0.88 20.11
C SER A 181 -4.93 -0.32 21.49
N VAL A 182 -5.53 0.87 21.51
CA VAL A 182 -5.97 1.52 22.73
C VAL A 182 -7.43 1.90 22.56
N ALA A 183 -8.29 1.39 23.42
CA ALA A 183 -9.66 1.84 23.48
C ALA A 183 -9.74 3.15 24.26
N LEU A 184 -10.14 4.24 23.60
CA LEU A 184 -10.50 5.48 24.27
C LEU A 184 -11.97 5.40 24.67
N LEU A 185 -12.23 5.60 25.96
CA LEU A 185 -13.52 5.41 26.57
C LEU A 185 -13.95 6.75 27.17
N ASP A 186 -14.90 7.41 26.53
CA ASP A 186 -15.44 8.68 27.00
C ASP A 186 -16.69 8.43 27.84
N LEU A 187 -16.75 9.09 29.00
CA LEU A 187 -17.86 9.06 29.93
C LEU A 187 -18.41 10.48 30.03
N GLU A 188 -19.61 10.70 29.51
CA GLU A 188 -20.32 11.98 29.65
C GLU A 188 -21.15 11.94 30.93
N VAL A 189 -20.89 12.88 31.85
CA VAL A 189 -21.58 13.00 33.14
C VAL A 189 -22.11 14.41 33.32
N ALA A 190 -23.04 14.59 34.23
CA ALA A 190 -23.56 15.92 34.58
C ALA A 190 -22.46 16.85 35.10
N ARG A 191 -22.50 18.12 34.73
CA ARG A 191 -21.47 19.12 35.07
C ARG A 191 -21.29 19.33 36.58
N ASP A 192 -22.33 19.15 37.34
CA ASP A 192 -22.35 19.28 38.81
C ASP A 192 -21.86 18.03 39.55
N SER A 193 -21.39 17.01 38.79
CA SER A 193 -20.81 15.80 39.38
C SER A 193 -19.58 16.17 40.22
N VAL A 194 -19.50 15.58 41.43
CA VAL A 194 -18.36 15.75 42.30
C VAL A 194 -17.17 14.98 41.74
N LEU A 195 -16.03 15.64 41.49
CA LEU A 195 -14.85 15.07 40.87
C LEU A 195 -14.34 13.81 41.57
N LEU A 196 -14.34 13.82 42.91
CA LEU A 196 -13.89 12.67 43.71
C LEU A 196 -14.79 11.45 43.48
N ALA A 197 -16.10 11.65 43.45
CA ALA A 197 -17.05 10.58 43.16
C ALA A 197 -16.94 10.07 41.71
N LEU A 198 -16.58 10.95 40.78
CA LEU A 198 -16.35 10.59 39.37
C LEU A 198 -15.09 9.69 39.21
N ASP A 199 -13.99 10.04 39.89
CA ASP A 199 -12.77 9.22 39.87
C ASP A 199 -13.00 7.85 40.54
N GLU A 200 -13.72 7.77 41.61
CA GLU A 200 -14.11 6.51 42.28
C GLU A 200 -14.98 5.65 41.38
N ALA A 201 -16.01 6.26 40.77
CA ALA A 201 -16.91 5.54 39.85
C ALA A 201 -16.17 5.06 38.57
N ALA A 202 -15.30 5.90 38.02
CA ALA A 202 -14.50 5.54 36.85
C ALA A 202 -13.54 4.36 37.19
N SER A 203 -12.93 4.38 38.36
CA SER A 203 -12.06 3.31 38.86
C SER A 203 -12.83 2.00 39.06
N ALA A 204 -14.03 2.06 39.64
CA ALA A 204 -14.90 0.90 39.80
C ALA A 204 -15.32 0.32 38.44
N LEU A 205 -15.70 1.15 37.47
CA LEU A 205 -16.03 0.74 36.11
C LEU A 205 -14.85 0.08 35.40
N CYS A 206 -13.64 0.59 35.61
CA CYS A 206 -12.42 -0.02 35.08
C CYS A 206 -12.19 -1.42 35.68
N ALA A 207 -12.37 -1.58 36.98
CA ALA A 207 -12.28 -2.87 37.65
C ALA A 207 -13.34 -3.87 37.13
N ASP A 208 -14.58 -3.42 37.00
CA ASP A 208 -15.67 -4.24 36.42
C ASP A 208 -15.34 -4.67 34.98
N LEU A 209 -14.77 -3.75 34.18
CA LEU A 209 -14.34 -4.04 32.80
C LEU A 209 -13.23 -5.09 32.75
N GLN A 210 -12.22 -4.96 33.61
CA GLN A 210 -11.08 -5.90 33.68
C GLN A 210 -11.52 -7.32 34.07
N HIS A 211 -12.48 -7.44 34.98
CA HIS A 211 -12.97 -8.73 35.47
C HIS A 211 -14.10 -9.32 34.58
N HIS A 212 -14.57 -8.54 33.58
CA HIS A 212 -15.65 -9.01 32.73
C HIS A 212 -15.24 -10.21 31.86
N PRO A 213 -15.97 -11.35 31.85
CA PRO A 213 -15.55 -12.56 31.13
C PRO A 213 -15.24 -12.38 29.64
N GLU A 214 -15.94 -11.48 28.97
CA GLU A 214 -15.74 -11.20 27.53
C GLU A 214 -14.50 -10.33 27.26
N VAL A 215 -14.01 -9.59 28.25
CA VAL A 215 -12.91 -8.63 28.13
C VAL A 215 -11.63 -9.15 28.79
N ALA A 216 -11.78 -9.99 29.83
CA ALA A 216 -10.66 -10.61 30.51
C ALA A 216 -9.75 -11.34 29.52
N GLY A 217 -8.44 -11.03 29.54
CA GLY A 217 -7.45 -11.57 28.60
C GLY A 217 -7.39 -10.85 27.23
N LYS A 218 -8.24 -9.85 26.97
CA LYS A 218 -8.19 -9.02 25.76
C LYS A 218 -7.59 -7.64 25.99
N LEU A 219 -7.25 -7.33 27.22
CA LEU A 219 -6.49 -6.14 27.60
C LEU A 219 -5.00 -6.46 27.56
N SER A 220 -4.21 -5.52 27.02
CA SER A 220 -2.73 -5.62 26.99
C SER A 220 -2.07 -4.82 28.12
N GLY A 221 -2.84 -4.08 28.90
CA GLY A 221 -2.37 -3.27 30.03
C GLY A 221 -3.51 -2.80 30.91
N GLU A 222 -3.16 -2.05 31.95
CA GLU A 222 -4.13 -1.51 32.89
C GLU A 222 -4.81 -0.24 32.31
N PRO A 223 -6.13 -0.03 32.59
CA PRO A 223 -6.81 1.20 32.28
C PRO A 223 -6.17 2.39 32.96
N THR A 224 -6.00 3.48 32.23
CA THR A 224 -5.43 4.73 32.75
C THR A 224 -6.44 5.85 32.57
N ALA A 225 -6.72 6.59 33.64
CA ALA A 225 -7.57 7.76 33.59
C ALA A 225 -6.80 8.95 33.02
N PHE A 226 -7.31 9.57 31.96
CA PHE A 226 -6.83 10.87 31.47
C PHE A 226 -7.46 12.02 32.25
N GLY A 227 -8.59 11.77 32.93
CA GLY A 227 -9.37 12.80 33.59
C GLY A 227 -10.33 13.53 32.66
N ILE A 228 -10.69 14.73 33.02
CA ILE A 228 -11.64 15.57 32.27
C ILE A 228 -10.92 16.12 31.04
N ILE A 229 -11.47 15.84 29.86
CA ILE A 229 -10.90 16.27 28.57
C ILE A 229 -11.73 17.40 27.93
N ASP A 230 -13.00 17.55 28.33
CA ASP A 230 -13.89 18.57 27.82
C ASP A 230 -14.94 18.97 28.87
N VAL A 231 -15.29 20.25 28.87
CA VAL A 231 -16.29 20.84 29.77
C VAL A 231 -17.27 21.61 28.93
N ARG A 232 -18.53 21.18 28.93
CA ARG A 232 -19.64 21.83 28.22
C ARG A 232 -20.62 22.45 29.21
N ASP A 233 -21.59 23.19 28.71
CA ASP A 233 -22.55 23.90 29.57
C ASP A 233 -23.33 22.96 30.49
N ASP A 234 -23.66 21.75 30.02
CA ASP A 234 -24.50 20.75 30.67
C ASP A 234 -23.78 19.50 31.13
N ARG A 235 -22.52 19.28 30.68
CA ARG A 235 -21.80 18.02 30.91
C ARG A 235 -20.28 18.16 31.01
N LEU A 236 -19.66 17.18 31.65
CA LEU A 236 -18.23 16.93 31.64
C LEU A 236 -17.96 15.66 30.82
N VAL A 237 -16.87 15.67 30.07
CA VAL A 237 -16.39 14.47 29.36
C VAL A 237 -15.13 13.97 30.05
N TYR A 238 -15.24 12.81 30.69
CA TYR A 238 -14.13 12.15 31.36
C TYR A 238 -13.61 11.02 30.47
N ARG A 239 -12.32 11.01 30.18
CA ARG A 239 -11.68 10.03 29.29
C ARG A 239 -10.82 9.04 30.03
N LEU A 240 -10.97 7.79 29.64
CA LEU A 240 -10.09 6.70 30.05
C LEU A 240 -9.43 6.12 28.80
N SER A 241 -8.21 5.60 29.00
CA SER A 241 -7.45 4.86 27.98
C SER A 241 -7.27 3.44 28.46
N VAL A 242 -7.66 2.49 27.66
CA VAL A 242 -7.54 1.07 27.96
C VAL A 242 -6.71 0.40 26.89
N PRO A 243 -5.45 0.01 27.19
CA PRO A 243 -4.65 -0.77 26.26
C PRO A 243 -5.31 -2.11 25.97
N THR A 244 -5.49 -2.43 24.71
CA THR A 244 -6.17 -3.66 24.27
C THR A 244 -5.29 -4.49 23.36
N ASN A 245 -5.54 -5.78 23.30
CA ASN A 245 -4.95 -6.62 22.27
C ASN A 245 -5.46 -6.20 20.88
N PRO A 246 -4.66 -6.40 19.82
CA PRO A 246 -5.05 -6.08 18.45
C PRO A 246 -6.46 -6.58 18.08
N GLY A 247 -7.26 -5.74 17.43
CA GLY A 247 -8.62 -6.05 16.99
C GLY A 247 -9.67 -6.18 18.11
N CYS A 248 -9.32 -5.88 19.37
CA CYS A 248 -10.24 -6.01 20.51
C CYS A 248 -10.85 -4.67 20.96
N HIS A 249 -10.43 -3.53 20.42
CA HIS A 249 -10.85 -2.21 20.90
C HIS A 249 -12.36 -1.99 20.79
N ASP A 250 -13.00 -2.38 19.69
CA ASP A 250 -14.45 -2.25 19.49
C ASP A 250 -15.27 -3.04 20.50
N LEU A 251 -14.80 -4.26 20.83
CA LEU A 251 -15.45 -5.10 21.82
C LEU A 251 -15.36 -4.44 23.20
N VAL A 252 -14.17 -3.93 23.55
CA VAL A 252 -13.94 -3.24 24.82
C VAL A 252 -14.80 -1.97 24.90
N GLN A 253 -14.86 -1.15 23.86
CA GLN A 253 -15.71 0.04 23.81
C GLN A 253 -17.19 -0.30 23.93
N ARG A 254 -17.65 -1.35 23.26
CA ARG A 254 -19.06 -1.79 23.36
C ARG A 254 -19.42 -2.22 24.76
N ARG A 255 -18.55 -2.99 25.41
CA ARG A 255 -18.77 -3.46 26.78
C ARG A 255 -18.71 -2.30 27.77
N TRP A 256 -17.79 -1.37 27.59
CA TRP A 256 -17.73 -0.15 28.38
C TRP A 256 -19.04 0.63 28.36
N ARG A 257 -19.60 0.88 27.17
CA ARG A 257 -20.89 1.60 27.05
C ARG A 257 -22.01 0.94 27.84
N LEU A 258 -22.06 -0.40 27.86
CA LEU A 258 -23.03 -1.15 28.64
C LEU A 258 -22.81 -0.99 30.14
N LEU A 259 -21.56 -1.10 30.61
CA LEU A 259 -21.22 -0.90 32.02
C LEU A 259 -21.50 0.55 32.48
N ALA A 260 -21.16 1.53 31.67
CA ALA A 260 -21.46 2.93 31.95
C ALA A 260 -23.00 3.18 32.06
N LEU A 261 -23.78 2.62 31.14
CA LEU A 261 -25.24 2.70 31.20
C LEU A 261 -25.79 2.09 32.48
N GLN A 262 -25.31 0.92 32.88
CA GLN A 262 -25.69 0.27 34.14
C GLN A 262 -25.27 1.09 35.37
N ALA A 263 -24.17 1.83 35.33
CA ALA A 263 -23.74 2.70 36.40
C ALA A 263 -24.66 3.90 36.54
N PHE A 264 -25.13 4.47 35.43
CA PHE A 264 -26.18 5.52 35.45
C PHE A 264 -27.49 5.00 36.02
N GLU A 265 -27.96 3.83 35.60
CA GLU A 265 -29.20 3.21 36.10
C GLU A 265 -29.15 2.93 37.60
N ARG A 266 -27.99 2.55 38.15
CA ARG A 266 -27.79 2.32 39.58
C ARG A 266 -27.60 3.60 40.38
N GLY A 267 -27.55 4.77 39.73
CA GLY A 267 -27.32 6.04 40.37
C GLY A 267 -25.88 6.26 40.83
N ALA A 268 -24.93 5.42 40.41
CA ALA A 268 -23.52 5.61 40.73
C ALA A 268 -22.89 6.80 40.00
N LEU A 269 -23.50 7.20 38.88
CA LEU A 269 -23.11 8.34 38.07
C LEU A 269 -24.32 9.23 37.80
N ALA A 270 -24.17 10.56 37.84
CA ALA A 270 -25.20 11.51 37.45
C ALA A 270 -25.24 11.63 35.91
N ALA A 271 -26.37 11.28 35.31
CA ALA A 271 -26.57 11.42 33.87
C ALA A 271 -26.66 12.92 33.50
N PRO A 272 -26.14 13.34 32.34
CA PRO A 272 -26.32 14.69 31.86
C PRO A 272 -27.79 15.01 31.63
N ALA A 273 -28.17 16.28 31.80
CA ALA A 273 -29.58 16.74 31.75
C ALA A 273 -30.20 16.56 30.33
N ALA A 274 -29.39 16.48 29.28
CA ALA A 274 -29.86 16.24 27.92
C ALA A 274 -29.77 14.74 27.58
N PRO A 275 -30.72 14.18 26.77
CA PRO A 275 -30.62 12.79 26.31
C PRO A 275 -29.29 12.57 25.61
N LEU A 276 -28.65 11.43 25.90
CA LEU A 276 -27.43 10.98 25.23
C LEU A 276 -27.66 11.02 23.72
N THR A 277 -27.21 12.08 23.08
CA THR A 277 -27.12 12.12 21.64
C THR A 277 -25.98 11.17 21.31
N MET A 278 -26.30 9.95 20.80
CA MET A 278 -25.28 9.08 20.28
C MET A 278 -24.55 9.85 19.20
N VAL A 279 -23.34 10.28 19.49
CA VAL A 279 -22.47 10.89 18.49
C VAL A 279 -22.23 9.81 17.45
N LYS A 280 -23.02 9.87 16.37
CA LYS A 280 -22.71 9.19 15.13
C LYS A 280 -21.36 9.78 14.74
N LEU A 281 -20.32 8.98 14.76
CA LEU A 281 -19.05 9.36 14.13
C LEU A 281 -19.35 9.59 12.66
N GLU A 282 -19.76 10.81 12.32
CA GLU A 282 -19.75 11.24 10.93
C GLU A 282 -18.28 11.33 10.55
N HIS A 283 -17.91 10.38 9.71
CA HIS A 283 -16.70 10.47 8.92
C HIS A 283 -16.82 11.79 8.12
N THR A 284 -16.19 12.84 8.61
CA THR A 284 -16.11 14.12 7.90
C THR A 284 -15.29 13.87 6.65
N PRO A 285 -15.90 13.89 5.45
CA PRO A 285 -15.11 13.88 4.23
C PRO A 285 -14.23 15.13 4.26
N GLY A 286 -12.93 14.93 4.08
CA GLY A 286 -11.98 16.03 3.99
C GLY A 286 -12.43 17.05 2.94
N PRO A 287 -12.02 18.34 3.08
CA PRO A 287 -12.41 19.38 2.16
C PRO A 287 -12.07 18.98 0.73
N THR A 288 -13.07 18.93 -0.12
CA THR A 288 -12.91 18.88 -1.56
C THR A 288 -12.06 20.08 -1.96
N ALA A 289 -10.86 19.82 -2.46
CA ALA A 289 -10.06 20.83 -3.14
C ALA A 289 -10.81 21.21 -4.43
N GLU A 290 -11.65 22.25 -4.34
CA GLU A 290 -12.02 23.07 -5.48
C GLU A 290 -10.99 24.21 -5.56
N GLU A 291 -10.19 24.16 -6.61
CA GLU A 291 -9.61 25.08 -7.57
C GLU A 291 -8.24 24.63 -8.07
#